data_152241dddc5eaf948721c68da1742c2f
#
_entry.id   152241dddc5eaf948721c68da1742c2f
#
_cell.length_a   1.000
_cell.length_b   1.000
_cell.length_c   1.000
_cell.angle_alpha   90.00
_cell.angle_beta   90.00
_cell.angle_gamma   90.00
#
_symmetry.space_group_name_H-M   'P 1'
#
loop_
_entity.id
_entity.type
_entity.pdbx_description
1 polymer ?
#
loop_
_entity_poly.entity_id
_entity_poly.type
_entity_poly.pdbx_seq_one_letter_code
_entity_poly.pdbx_strand_id
1 'polypeptide(L)'
;MAHIEATPRISTSVLNAYIRKKIEPVFHRSVLLSMMKSKGLITYKNDGKEIVWFPRFRRRDIVAGMGNPVSISFPQTATNKEARLPWRQYQMGESVTKFERLVGQKSETTIYKIYETAIDQMSRDFVDAFAPKLYGDGNATGSRDVHGFNSCMATDGVVTSSKAGKPNDLYANLYTNLGYYGGSWTPDTGDGWPTGTGDSIYRAWSPLIVDYTNTGWGATTKTWANTWQEVLNYAMTYMAILQDRVPDILVLSPAMLYQAKASLESKQRLEITQNSEAVKLGHKTLSYEGLEIATEYGVPDAEGFLLSWDALELKSMQGQLVETATDNDITTSTDLIAMDAYLNLVIEAPSFLGKVAAITT
;
A
#
# COMPACT_ATOMS: atom_id res chain seq x y z
N MET A 1 57.08 -17.03 -13.01
CA MET A 1 55.67 -17.45 -12.71
C MET A 1 54.94 -16.20 -12.41
N ALA A 2 54.10 -15.74 -13.34
CA ALA A 2 53.24 -14.59 -13.13
C ALA A 2 52.18 -15.00 -12.13
N HIS A 3 52.11 -14.32 -11.02
CA HIS A 3 50.97 -14.40 -10.10
C HIS A 3 49.76 -13.95 -10.89
N ILE A 4 48.81 -14.89 -11.13
CA ILE A 4 47.49 -14.55 -11.60
C ILE A 4 46.80 -13.91 -10.38
N GLU A 5 46.77 -12.59 -10.37
CA GLU A 5 45.95 -11.87 -9.41
C GLU A 5 44.51 -12.35 -9.55
N ALA A 6 43.97 -12.81 -8.44
CA ALA A 6 42.57 -13.22 -8.38
C ALA A 6 41.71 -12.08 -8.94
N THR A 7 40.83 -12.41 -9.85
CA THR A 7 39.81 -11.49 -10.38
C THR A 7 39.26 -10.64 -9.25
N PRO A 8 39.25 -9.30 -9.38
CA PRO A 8 38.78 -8.44 -8.31
C PRO A 8 37.36 -8.87 -7.96
N ARG A 9 37.15 -9.30 -6.73
CA ARG A 9 35.81 -9.55 -6.19
C ARG A 9 35.06 -8.27 -6.43
N ILE A 10 33.98 -8.35 -7.17
CA ILE A 10 33.06 -7.21 -7.32
C ILE A 10 32.70 -6.81 -5.90
N SER A 11 33.13 -5.62 -5.49
CA SER A 11 32.88 -5.20 -4.11
C SER A 11 31.37 -5.09 -3.92
N THR A 12 30.88 -5.51 -2.75
CA THR A 12 29.45 -5.46 -2.41
C THR A 12 28.87 -4.06 -2.62
N SER A 13 29.69 -3.01 -2.45
CA SER A 13 29.30 -1.63 -2.70
C SER A 13 29.04 -1.32 -4.17
N VAL A 14 29.84 -1.87 -5.09
CA VAL A 14 29.64 -1.70 -6.54
C VAL A 14 28.41 -2.47 -6.99
N LEU A 15 28.21 -3.68 -6.46
CA LEU A 15 27.05 -4.49 -6.73
C LEU A 15 25.76 -3.82 -6.24
N ASN A 16 25.77 -3.31 -5.02
CA ASN A 16 24.64 -2.57 -4.45
C ASN A 16 24.34 -1.29 -5.23
N ALA A 17 25.33 -0.54 -5.67
CA ALA A 17 25.14 0.63 -6.52
C ALA A 17 24.53 0.26 -7.89
N TYR A 18 24.97 -0.86 -8.46
CA TYR A 18 24.43 -1.38 -9.71
C TYR A 18 22.98 -1.80 -9.57
N ILE A 19 22.63 -2.57 -8.54
CA ILE A 19 21.29 -3.03 -8.26
C ILE A 19 20.33 -1.88 -8.00
N ARG A 20 20.75 -0.90 -7.19
CA ARG A 20 19.96 0.31 -6.98
C ARG A 20 19.57 0.98 -8.30
N LYS A 21 20.54 1.09 -9.23
CA LYS A 21 20.29 1.64 -10.57
C LYS A 21 19.34 0.79 -11.41
N LYS A 22 19.28 -0.53 -11.18
CA LYS A 22 18.44 -1.46 -11.95
C LYS A 22 17.05 -1.67 -11.35
N ILE A 23 16.92 -1.70 -10.02
CA ILE A 23 15.61 -1.79 -9.34
C ILE A 23 14.77 -0.54 -9.61
N GLU A 24 15.39 0.62 -9.69
CA GLU A 24 14.67 1.88 -9.93
C GLU A 24 13.77 1.88 -11.18
N PRO A 25 14.20 1.41 -12.35
CA PRO A 25 13.33 1.32 -13.53
C PRO A 25 12.23 0.26 -13.39
N VAL A 26 12.45 -0.80 -12.61
CA VAL A 26 11.47 -1.89 -12.45
C VAL A 26 10.24 -1.44 -11.64
N PHE A 27 10.39 -0.46 -10.74
CA PHE A 27 9.23 0.13 -10.04
C PHE A 27 8.19 0.74 -10.98
N HIS A 28 8.57 1.14 -12.19
CA HIS A 28 7.60 1.64 -13.18
C HIS A 28 6.58 0.60 -13.65
N ARG A 29 6.78 -0.68 -13.32
CA ARG A 29 5.79 -1.74 -13.61
C ARG A 29 4.59 -1.70 -12.66
N SER A 30 4.79 -1.26 -11.42
CA SER A 30 3.75 -1.06 -10.42
C SER A 30 3.37 0.43 -10.36
N VAL A 31 2.08 0.73 -10.53
CA VAL A 31 1.56 2.09 -10.45
C VAL A 31 1.81 2.66 -9.06
N LEU A 32 1.47 1.89 -8.03
CA LEU A 32 1.61 2.30 -6.64
C LEU A 32 3.07 2.62 -6.29
N LEU A 33 3.99 1.69 -6.56
CA LEU A 33 5.41 1.88 -6.23
C LEU A 33 6.05 3.02 -7.02
N SER A 34 5.69 3.19 -8.30
CA SER A 34 6.21 4.28 -9.12
C SER A 34 5.76 5.64 -8.60
N MET A 35 4.49 5.75 -8.18
CA MET A 35 3.95 6.99 -7.62
C MET A 35 4.49 7.26 -6.22
N MET A 36 4.60 6.25 -5.35
CA MET A 36 5.24 6.40 -4.04
C MET A 36 6.67 6.89 -4.17
N LYS A 37 7.41 6.39 -5.16
CA LYS A 37 8.77 6.86 -5.44
C LYS A 37 8.79 8.30 -5.93
N SER A 38 7.93 8.67 -6.88
CA SER A 38 7.88 10.03 -7.43
C SER A 38 7.52 11.08 -6.37
N LYS A 39 6.70 10.68 -5.39
CA LYS A 39 6.29 11.54 -4.27
C LYS A 39 7.25 11.50 -3.07
N GLY A 40 8.31 10.68 -3.12
CA GLY A 40 9.28 10.56 -2.02
C GLY A 40 8.74 9.86 -0.78
N LEU A 41 7.75 8.98 -0.92
CA LEU A 41 7.11 8.22 0.17
C LEU A 41 7.88 6.93 0.53
N ILE A 42 9.05 6.73 -0.03
CA ILE A 42 9.95 5.64 0.33
C ILE A 42 11.03 6.19 1.23
N THR A 43 11.03 5.78 2.49
CA THR A 43 11.99 6.25 3.48
C THR A 43 12.95 5.14 3.90
N TYR A 44 14.20 5.53 4.09
CA TYR A 44 15.29 4.65 4.46
C TYR A 44 15.75 5.00 5.87
N LYS A 45 15.06 4.46 6.87
CA LYS A 45 15.32 4.79 8.26
C LYS A 45 15.14 3.58 9.15
N ASN A 46 16.13 3.33 9.98
CA ASN A 46 16.03 2.32 11.01
C ASN A 46 15.37 2.92 12.26
N ASP A 47 14.12 2.55 12.51
CA ASP A 47 13.34 2.97 13.68
C ASP A 47 13.54 2.00 14.89
N GLY A 48 14.51 1.09 14.83
CA GLY A 48 14.79 0.11 15.87
C GLY A 48 14.09 -1.23 15.63
N LYS A 49 13.66 -1.90 16.69
CA LYS A 49 13.05 -3.24 16.61
C LYS A 49 11.71 -3.27 15.90
N GLU A 50 10.93 -2.20 16.01
CA GLU A 50 9.60 -2.05 15.44
C GLU A 50 9.45 -0.63 14.89
N ILE A 51 8.56 -0.46 13.93
CA ILE A 51 8.16 0.85 13.44
C ILE A 51 7.10 1.39 14.38
N VAL A 52 7.34 2.57 14.96
CA VAL A 52 6.46 3.18 15.96
C VAL A 52 6.08 4.57 15.53
N TRP A 53 4.78 4.90 15.64
CA TRP A 53 4.27 6.25 15.46
C TRP A 53 3.11 6.51 16.41
N PHE A 54 2.70 7.80 16.53
CA PHE A 54 1.71 8.23 17.50
C PHE A 54 0.53 8.92 16.81
N PRO A 55 -0.46 8.17 16.30
CA PRO A 55 -1.65 8.78 15.72
C PRO A 55 -2.43 9.56 16.78
N ARG A 56 -2.93 10.72 16.35
CA ARG A 56 -3.81 11.54 17.18
C ARG A 56 -5.23 11.03 17.04
N PHE A 57 -5.84 10.64 18.15
CA PHE A 57 -7.18 10.04 18.15
C PHE A 57 -8.25 10.87 18.83
N ARG A 58 -7.89 11.85 19.64
CA ARG A 58 -8.85 12.65 20.38
C ARG A 58 -8.58 14.15 20.22
N ARG A 59 -9.65 14.88 19.99
CA ARG A 59 -9.61 16.35 20.10
C ARG A 59 -9.76 16.75 21.57
N ARG A 60 -9.14 17.86 21.95
CA ARG A 60 -9.35 18.44 23.27
C ARG A 60 -10.65 19.23 23.23
N ASP A 61 -11.61 18.92 24.10
CA ASP A 61 -12.84 19.69 24.31
C ASP A 61 -12.56 20.91 25.21
N ILE A 62 -11.70 21.82 24.74
CA ILE A 62 -11.29 22.98 25.54
C ILE A 62 -11.92 24.26 25.00
N VAL A 63 -12.54 24.20 23.83
CA VAL A 63 -13.15 25.40 23.23
C VAL A 63 -14.58 25.54 23.73
N ALA A 64 -14.75 26.35 24.78
CA ALA A 64 -16.05 26.75 25.25
C ALA A 64 -16.18 28.28 25.16
N GLY A 65 -17.37 28.77 24.80
CA GLY A 65 -17.67 30.19 24.92
C GLY A 65 -17.62 30.60 26.39
N MET A 66 -16.83 31.62 26.74
CA MET A 66 -16.66 32.07 28.12
C MET A 66 -17.34 33.43 28.33
N GLY A 67 -18.11 33.54 29.41
CA GLY A 67 -18.51 34.82 29.96
C GLY A 67 -17.41 35.38 30.86
N ASN A 68 -17.41 36.67 31.12
CA ASN A 68 -16.41 37.34 31.93
C ASN A 68 -16.88 37.40 33.42
N PRO A 69 -16.07 37.06 34.43
CA PRO A 69 -14.76 36.40 34.48
C PRO A 69 -14.88 34.90 34.74
N VAL A 70 -14.11 34.08 34.05
CA VAL A 70 -14.09 32.62 34.23
C VAL A 70 -12.67 32.12 34.41
N SER A 71 -12.49 31.19 35.36
CA SER A 71 -11.23 30.48 35.52
C SER A 71 -11.02 29.48 34.38
N ILE A 72 -9.87 29.55 33.71
CA ILE A 72 -9.49 28.63 32.64
C ILE A 72 -9.05 27.30 33.29
N SER A 73 -9.69 26.19 32.93
CA SER A 73 -9.25 24.87 33.30
C SER A 73 -8.22 24.34 32.30
N PHE A 74 -7.14 23.75 32.79
CA PHE A 74 -6.08 23.14 31.98
C PHE A 74 -6.07 21.63 32.19
N PRO A 75 -7.08 20.88 31.69
CA PRO A 75 -7.11 19.44 31.86
C PRO A 75 -6.01 18.78 31.00
N GLN A 76 -5.29 17.85 31.58
CA GLN A 76 -4.37 17.01 30.86
C GLN A 76 -5.16 15.86 30.22
N THR A 77 -5.29 15.86 28.92
CA THR A 77 -6.03 14.81 28.17
C THR A 77 -5.06 14.04 27.27
N ALA A 78 -5.04 12.72 27.40
CA ALA A 78 -4.30 11.86 26.47
C ALA A 78 -4.95 11.97 25.08
N THR A 79 -4.20 12.46 24.10
CA THR A 79 -4.69 12.69 22.74
C THR A 79 -4.13 11.71 21.72
N ASN A 80 -3.03 11.05 22.03
CA ASN A 80 -2.32 10.17 21.12
C ASN A 80 -2.26 8.74 21.66
N LYS A 81 -2.23 7.77 20.79
CA LYS A 81 -1.88 6.37 21.12
C LYS A 81 -0.68 5.94 20.31
N GLU A 82 -0.04 4.89 20.77
CA GLU A 82 1.12 4.30 20.14
C GLU A 82 0.66 3.22 19.17
N ALA A 83 1.02 3.35 17.91
CA ALA A 83 0.87 2.34 16.87
C ALA A 83 2.22 1.68 16.61
N ARG A 84 2.24 0.35 16.45
CA ARG A 84 3.46 -0.44 16.28
C ARG A 84 3.30 -1.44 15.16
N LEU A 85 4.29 -1.52 14.26
CA LEU A 85 4.38 -2.53 13.22
C LEU A 85 5.73 -3.24 13.26
N PRO A 86 5.77 -4.57 13.15
CA PRO A 86 7.01 -5.31 13.03
C PRO A 86 7.61 -5.10 11.63
N TRP A 87 8.93 -5.19 11.54
CA TRP A 87 9.61 -5.28 10.24
C TRP A 87 9.31 -6.62 9.56
N ARG A 88 9.21 -6.61 8.25
CA ARG A 88 9.03 -7.80 7.42
C ARG A 88 10.27 -8.01 6.56
N GLN A 89 10.71 -9.25 6.48
CA GLN A 89 11.90 -9.64 5.73
C GLN A 89 11.51 -10.40 4.48
N TYR A 90 12.10 -10.02 3.37
CA TYR A 90 12.05 -10.74 2.11
C TYR A 90 13.47 -11.11 1.71
N GLN A 91 13.63 -12.34 1.24
CA GLN A 91 14.91 -12.85 0.77
C GLN A 91 14.69 -13.54 -0.56
N MET A 92 15.59 -13.30 -1.49
CA MET A 92 15.67 -13.96 -2.79
C MET A 92 17.11 -14.37 -3.03
N GLY A 93 17.31 -15.54 -3.63
CA GLY A 93 18.65 -16.06 -3.93
C GLY A 93 18.71 -16.60 -5.36
N GLU A 94 19.83 -16.36 -6.00
CA GLU A 94 20.19 -16.90 -7.32
C GLU A 94 21.58 -17.54 -7.24
N SER A 95 21.83 -18.59 -8.02
CA SER A 95 23.12 -19.24 -8.05
C SER A 95 23.67 -19.32 -9.47
N VAL A 96 24.92 -18.93 -9.65
CA VAL A 96 25.63 -19.04 -10.93
C VAL A 96 26.65 -20.16 -10.82
N THR A 97 26.48 -21.20 -11.64
CA THR A 97 27.35 -22.37 -11.60
C THR A 97 28.73 -22.11 -12.19
N LYS A 98 29.74 -22.83 -11.71
CA LYS A 98 31.08 -22.76 -12.29
C LYS A 98 31.09 -23.15 -13.77
N PHE A 99 30.20 -24.08 -14.16
CA PHE A 99 30.05 -24.48 -15.56
C PHE A 99 29.62 -23.32 -16.45
N GLU A 100 28.61 -22.56 -16.04
CA GLU A 100 28.17 -21.36 -16.77
C GLU A 100 29.27 -20.32 -16.89
N ARG A 101 30.07 -20.12 -15.82
CA ARG A 101 31.25 -19.26 -15.89
C ARG A 101 32.29 -19.75 -16.87
N LEU A 102 32.57 -21.06 -16.88
CA LEU A 102 33.55 -21.65 -17.78
C LEU A 102 33.12 -21.57 -19.25
N VAL A 103 31.85 -21.81 -19.51
CA VAL A 103 31.27 -21.64 -20.87
C VAL A 103 31.36 -20.18 -21.31
N GLY A 104 31.15 -19.25 -20.39
CA GLY A 104 31.24 -17.80 -20.62
C GLY A 104 32.67 -17.26 -20.75
N GLN A 105 33.71 -18.04 -20.42
CA GLN A 105 35.11 -17.59 -20.33
C GLN A 105 35.77 -17.14 -21.63
N LYS A 106 35.08 -17.26 -22.78
CA LYS A 106 35.59 -16.73 -24.06
C LYS A 106 35.74 -15.20 -24.06
N SER A 107 35.10 -14.49 -23.15
CA SER A 107 35.22 -13.03 -22.98
C SER A 107 34.79 -12.65 -21.57
N GLU A 108 35.61 -11.79 -20.90
CA GLU A 108 35.26 -11.19 -19.60
C GLU A 108 33.89 -10.51 -19.62
N THR A 109 33.53 -9.92 -20.75
CA THR A 109 32.23 -9.29 -21.03
C THR A 109 31.08 -10.29 -20.92
N THR A 110 31.28 -11.56 -21.24
CA THR A 110 30.23 -12.58 -21.20
C THR A 110 29.94 -13.00 -19.76
N ILE A 111 30.95 -13.13 -18.93
CA ILE A 111 30.79 -13.43 -17.49
C ILE A 111 30.05 -12.29 -16.80
N TYR A 112 30.45 -11.07 -17.07
CA TYR A 112 29.76 -9.88 -16.54
C TYR A 112 28.28 -9.86 -16.93
N LYS A 113 27.96 -10.18 -18.17
CA LYS A 113 26.56 -10.25 -18.64
C LYS A 113 25.73 -11.34 -17.96
N ILE A 114 26.31 -12.48 -17.58
CA ILE A 114 25.60 -13.54 -16.86
C ILE A 114 25.14 -13.01 -15.50
N TYR A 115 26.04 -12.39 -14.73
CA TYR A 115 25.66 -11.78 -13.45
C TYR A 115 24.67 -10.63 -13.61
N GLU A 116 24.88 -9.79 -14.60
CA GLU A 116 23.99 -8.68 -14.90
C GLU A 116 22.57 -9.20 -15.20
N THR A 117 22.45 -10.23 -16.02
CA THR A 117 21.17 -10.83 -16.38
C THR A 117 20.48 -11.46 -15.17
N ALA A 118 21.24 -12.19 -14.33
CA ALA A 118 20.72 -12.79 -13.10
C ALA A 118 20.15 -11.72 -12.16
N ILE A 119 20.89 -10.65 -11.93
CA ILE A 119 20.46 -9.54 -11.08
C ILE A 119 19.23 -8.81 -11.65
N ASP A 120 19.20 -8.60 -12.96
CA ASP A 120 18.06 -7.97 -13.62
C ASP A 120 16.79 -8.83 -13.50
N GLN A 121 16.91 -10.14 -13.66
CA GLN A 121 15.81 -11.08 -13.47
C GLN A 121 15.33 -11.07 -12.01
N MET A 122 16.25 -11.24 -11.05
CA MET A 122 15.92 -11.19 -9.63
C MET A 122 15.22 -9.87 -9.24
N SER A 123 15.67 -8.74 -9.76
CA SER A 123 15.05 -7.44 -9.48
C SER A 123 13.63 -7.35 -10.02
N ARG A 124 13.36 -7.90 -11.20
CA ARG A 124 12.01 -7.94 -11.79
C ARG A 124 11.11 -8.88 -10.99
N ASP A 125 11.60 -10.07 -10.70
CA ASP A 125 10.84 -11.08 -9.95
C ASP A 125 10.51 -10.59 -8.54
N PHE A 126 11.42 -9.85 -7.90
CA PHE A 126 11.17 -9.21 -6.62
C PHE A 126 9.99 -8.23 -6.69
N VAL A 127 9.98 -7.32 -7.66
CA VAL A 127 8.90 -6.33 -7.78
C VAL A 127 7.58 -7.00 -8.18
N ASP A 128 7.62 -7.97 -9.11
CA ASP A 128 6.44 -8.71 -9.54
C ASP A 128 5.82 -9.52 -8.40
N ALA A 129 6.64 -10.03 -7.47
CA ALA A 129 6.17 -10.75 -6.28
C ALA A 129 5.75 -9.79 -5.14
N PHE A 130 6.40 -8.65 -5.01
CA PHE A 130 6.17 -7.71 -3.92
C PHE A 130 4.95 -6.81 -4.15
N ALA A 131 4.74 -6.30 -5.36
CA ALA A 131 3.67 -5.37 -5.66
C ALA A 131 2.27 -5.90 -5.27
N PRO A 132 1.88 -7.16 -5.55
CA PRO A 132 0.60 -7.71 -5.10
C PRO A 132 0.45 -7.76 -3.58
N LYS A 133 1.55 -7.95 -2.85
CA LYS A 133 1.52 -8.06 -1.39
C LYS A 133 1.19 -6.74 -0.70
N LEU A 134 1.38 -5.61 -1.37
CA LEU A 134 0.95 -4.30 -0.88
C LEU A 134 -0.58 -4.18 -0.76
N TYR A 135 -1.33 -5.01 -1.49
CA TYR A 135 -2.78 -5.09 -1.41
C TYR A 135 -3.27 -6.23 -0.50
N GLY A 136 -2.38 -7.07 -0.04
CA GLY A 136 -2.67 -8.23 0.79
C GLY A 136 -2.91 -7.89 2.26
N ASP A 137 -3.28 -8.92 3.04
CA ASP A 137 -3.40 -8.85 4.49
C ASP A 137 -2.17 -9.45 5.18
N GLY A 138 -1.34 -8.60 5.75
CA GLY A 138 -0.17 -9.00 6.55
C GLY A 138 -0.51 -9.41 7.99
N ASN A 139 -1.76 -9.21 8.43
CA ASN A 139 -2.23 -9.63 9.75
C ASN A 139 -2.80 -11.05 9.76
N ALA A 140 -3.04 -11.65 8.59
CA ALA A 140 -3.54 -13.01 8.50
C ALA A 140 -2.67 -13.98 9.32
N THR A 141 -3.31 -14.94 10.00
CA THR A 141 -2.62 -15.88 10.87
C THR A 141 -1.49 -16.62 10.15
N GLY A 142 -0.26 -16.48 10.64
CA GLY A 142 0.93 -17.07 10.03
C GLY A 142 1.51 -16.29 8.85
N SER A 143 0.93 -15.18 8.45
CA SER A 143 1.47 -14.32 7.40
C SER A 143 2.81 -13.72 7.82
N ARG A 144 3.77 -13.74 6.89
CA ARG A 144 5.05 -13.05 7.00
C ARG A 144 5.17 -11.91 5.99
N ASP A 145 4.09 -11.67 5.26
CA ASP A 145 4.03 -10.63 4.25
C ASP A 145 3.93 -9.23 4.85
N VAL A 146 4.24 -8.23 4.05
CA VAL A 146 4.08 -6.82 4.40
C VAL A 146 2.63 -6.53 4.78
N HIS A 147 2.43 -5.58 5.72
CA HIS A 147 1.10 -5.11 6.07
C HIS A 147 0.57 -4.23 4.93
N GLY A 148 -0.08 -4.88 3.94
CA GLY A 148 -0.71 -4.19 2.84
C GLY A 148 -2.05 -3.54 3.23
N PHE A 149 -2.77 -3.00 2.26
CA PHE A 149 -4.02 -2.28 2.50
C PHE A 149 -5.10 -3.13 3.18
N ASN A 150 -5.20 -4.41 2.82
CA ASN A 150 -6.15 -5.31 3.46
C ASN A 150 -5.83 -5.63 4.93
N SER A 151 -4.65 -5.27 5.43
CA SER A 151 -4.34 -5.38 6.86
C SER A 151 -5.17 -4.43 7.74
N CYS A 152 -5.71 -3.36 7.17
CA CYS A 152 -6.58 -2.41 7.89
C CYS A 152 -7.97 -2.28 7.26
N MET A 153 -8.21 -2.89 6.09
CA MET A 153 -9.45 -2.80 5.31
C MET A 153 -9.88 -4.15 4.77
N ALA A 154 -9.67 -5.25 5.53
CA ALA A 154 -10.18 -6.55 5.15
C ALA A 154 -11.71 -6.54 5.11
N THR A 155 -12.29 -7.36 4.24
CA THR A 155 -13.76 -7.49 4.12
C THR A 155 -14.34 -8.57 4.99
N ASP A 156 -13.51 -9.42 5.58
CA ASP A 156 -13.92 -10.45 6.53
C ASP A 156 -14.33 -9.82 7.87
N GLY A 157 -15.45 -10.24 8.39
CA GLY A 157 -16.00 -9.71 9.64
C GLY A 157 -16.56 -8.28 9.55
N VAL A 158 -16.72 -7.74 8.34
CA VAL A 158 -17.34 -6.43 8.14
C VAL A 158 -18.81 -6.50 8.45
N VAL A 159 -19.26 -5.69 9.42
CA VAL A 159 -20.68 -5.54 9.71
C VAL A 159 -21.27 -4.51 8.77
N THR A 160 -22.13 -4.96 7.84
CA THR A 160 -22.85 -4.09 6.92
C THR A 160 -24.24 -3.80 7.47
N SER A 161 -24.53 -2.56 7.81
CA SER A 161 -25.89 -2.10 8.08
C SER A 161 -26.42 -1.19 6.98
N SER A 162 -25.57 -0.71 6.09
CA SER A 162 -25.89 0.23 5.03
C SER A 162 -24.93 0.05 3.84
N LYS A 163 -24.94 1.02 2.92
CA LYS A 163 -24.03 1.09 1.75
C LYS A 163 -22.55 1.02 2.10
N ALA A 164 -22.19 1.32 3.35
CA ALA A 164 -20.83 1.20 3.86
C ALA A 164 -20.77 0.18 5.00
N GLY A 165 -19.64 -0.50 5.08
CA GLY A 165 -19.32 -1.45 6.12
C GLY A 165 -18.20 -0.95 7.03
N LYS A 166 -18.04 -1.62 8.17
CA LYS A 166 -16.97 -1.34 9.12
C LYS A 166 -15.90 -2.40 9.01
N PRO A 167 -14.64 -1.99 8.91
CA PRO A 167 -13.54 -2.93 9.03
C PRO A 167 -13.48 -3.46 10.47
N ASN A 168 -12.96 -4.67 10.62
CA ASN A 168 -12.76 -5.32 11.91
C ASN A 168 -11.33 -5.86 12.03
N ASP A 169 -10.35 -5.04 11.72
CA ASP A 169 -8.95 -5.43 11.67
C ASP A 169 -8.18 -4.91 12.87
N LEU A 170 -7.20 -5.69 13.31
CA LEU A 170 -6.17 -5.25 14.24
C LEU A 170 -4.97 -4.78 13.44
N TYR A 171 -4.88 -3.48 13.16
CA TYR A 171 -3.76 -2.88 12.47
C TYR A 171 -2.88 -2.10 13.44
N ALA A 172 -1.57 -2.36 13.41
CA ALA A 172 -0.58 -1.68 14.27
C ALA A 172 -0.95 -1.70 15.77
N ASN A 173 -1.48 -2.82 16.27
CA ASN A 173 -2.01 -3.02 17.61
C ASN A 173 -3.23 -2.14 17.99
N LEU A 174 -3.89 -1.55 16.99
CA LEU A 174 -5.09 -0.76 17.18
C LEU A 174 -6.21 -1.31 16.28
N TYR A 175 -7.38 -1.54 16.88
CA TYR A 175 -8.54 -2.03 16.14
C TYR A 175 -9.15 -0.94 15.27
N THR A 176 -9.44 -1.26 14.02
CA THR A 176 -10.02 -0.33 13.04
C THR A 176 -11.53 -0.16 13.18
N ASN A 177 -12.19 -1.07 13.91
CA ASN A 177 -13.65 -1.03 14.14
C ASN A 177 -14.06 -0.32 15.43
N LEU A 178 -13.11 0.19 16.20
CA LEU A 178 -13.39 0.72 17.52
C LEU A 178 -13.56 2.23 17.49
N GLY A 179 -14.65 2.73 18.04
CA GLY A 179 -14.90 4.14 18.24
C GLY A 179 -13.93 4.77 19.26
N TYR A 180 -13.52 3.99 20.25
CA TYR A 180 -12.42 4.29 21.16
C TYR A 180 -11.27 3.34 20.90
N TYR A 181 -10.03 3.80 21.04
CA TYR A 181 -8.89 2.92 21.09
C TYR A 181 -9.06 1.92 22.23
N GLY A 182 -9.49 0.71 21.89
CA GLY A 182 -9.77 -0.34 22.86
C GLY A 182 -11.17 -0.35 23.47
N GLY A 183 -12.10 0.54 23.05
CA GLY A 183 -13.51 0.47 23.43
C GLY A 183 -14.36 -0.25 22.38
N SER A 184 -15.40 -0.95 22.76
CA SER A 184 -16.35 -1.52 21.80
C SER A 184 -17.23 -0.42 21.22
N TRP A 185 -17.33 -0.41 19.89
CA TRP A 185 -18.25 0.45 19.18
C TRP A 185 -19.59 -0.27 19.01
N THR A 186 -20.65 0.32 19.52
CA THR A 186 -22.01 -0.11 19.22
C THR A 186 -22.49 0.57 17.95
N PRO A 187 -22.91 -0.19 16.93
CA PRO A 187 -23.53 0.40 15.77
C PRO A 187 -24.74 1.20 16.24
N ASP A 188 -24.79 2.46 15.84
CA ASP A 188 -26.04 3.21 15.96
C ASP A 188 -27.02 2.56 14.99
N THR A 189 -28.09 2.00 15.54
CA THR A 189 -29.07 1.20 14.79
C THR A 189 -29.98 2.03 13.90
N GLY A 190 -29.88 3.37 13.95
CA GLY A 190 -30.77 4.28 13.21
C GLY A 190 -30.24 4.73 11.86
N ASP A 191 -29.01 5.22 11.81
CA ASP A 191 -28.52 5.97 10.63
C ASP A 191 -27.45 5.24 9.81
N GLY A 192 -26.98 4.11 10.26
CA GLY A 192 -25.91 3.38 9.59
C GLY A 192 -24.57 4.15 9.53
N TRP A 193 -23.48 3.46 9.55
CA TRP A 193 -22.18 4.06 9.29
C TRP A 193 -22.04 4.35 7.78
N PRO A 194 -21.47 5.49 7.34
CA PRO A 194 -20.71 6.49 8.10
C PRO A 194 -21.54 7.70 8.61
N THR A 195 -22.85 7.71 8.46
CA THR A 195 -23.72 8.84 8.80
C THR A 195 -24.17 8.87 10.26
N GLY A 196 -23.89 7.81 11.02
CA GLY A 196 -24.18 7.78 12.45
C GLY A 196 -23.45 8.87 13.22
N THR A 197 -24.02 9.30 14.33
CA THR A 197 -23.42 10.21 15.31
C THR A 197 -22.18 9.65 15.96
N GLY A 198 -21.49 8.76 15.25
CA GLY A 198 -20.30 8.05 15.71
C GLY A 198 -19.30 8.96 16.36
N ASP A 199 -18.62 8.40 17.34
CA ASP A 199 -17.57 9.03 18.10
C ASP A 199 -16.54 9.73 17.18
N SER A 200 -16.16 10.95 17.52
CA SER A 200 -15.13 11.70 16.80
C SER A 200 -13.80 10.95 16.63
N ILE A 201 -13.57 9.95 17.45
CA ILE A 201 -12.41 9.05 17.40
C ILE A 201 -12.46 8.13 16.18
N TYR A 202 -13.63 7.72 15.76
CA TYR A 202 -13.85 6.92 14.59
C TYR A 202 -13.28 7.59 13.33
N ARG A 203 -13.40 8.91 13.24
CA ARG A 203 -12.83 9.72 12.15
C ARG A 203 -11.30 9.70 12.12
N ALA A 204 -10.66 9.38 13.22
CA ALA A 204 -9.20 9.43 13.32
C ALA A 204 -8.51 8.15 12.85
N TRP A 205 -9.19 6.99 12.89
CA TRP A 205 -8.50 5.71 12.65
C TRP A 205 -9.21 4.76 11.68
N SER A 206 -10.54 4.76 11.61
CA SER A 206 -11.27 3.78 10.80
C SER A 206 -11.33 4.17 9.32
N PRO A 207 -10.90 3.31 8.39
CA PRO A 207 -11.06 3.53 6.95
C PRO A 207 -12.51 3.33 6.51
N LEU A 208 -12.87 3.86 5.35
CA LEU A 208 -14.18 3.72 4.73
C LEU A 208 -14.21 2.46 3.85
N ILE A 209 -15.14 1.53 4.11
CA ILE A 209 -15.38 0.40 3.21
C ILE A 209 -16.78 0.55 2.62
N VAL A 210 -16.87 0.62 1.28
CA VAL A 210 -18.14 0.78 0.55
C VAL A 210 -18.47 -0.50 -0.20
N ASP A 211 -19.66 -1.03 0.05
CA ASP A 211 -20.20 -2.21 -0.63
C ASP A 211 -20.93 -1.81 -1.91
N TYR A 212 -20.35 -2.12 -3.06
CA TYR A 212 -20.99 -1.83 -4.34
C TYR A 212 -22.14 -2.79 -4.69
N THR A 213 -22.29 -3.88 -3.95
CA THR A 213 -23.37 -4.87 -4.14
C THR A 213 -24.60 -4.59 -3.28
N ASN A 214 -24.53 -3.57 -2.42
CA ASN A 214 -25.62 -3.23 -1.49
C ASN A 214 -26.94 -2.92 -2.22
N THR A 215 -28.04 -3.39 -1.67
CA THR A 215 -29.39 -3.20 -2.23
C THR A 215 -29.88 -1.76 -2.25
N GLY A 216 -29.29 -0.89 -1.45
CA GLY A 216 -29.64 0.54 -1.35
C GLY A 216 -29.22 1.40 -2.55
N TRP A 217 -28.43 0.89 -3.51
CA TRP A 217 -28.08 1.62 -4.73
C TRP A 217 -29.26 1.72 -5.69
N GLY A 218 -29.28 2.74 -6.55
CA GLY A 218 -30.37 2.98 -7.50
C GLY A 218 -30.47 1.99 -8.66
N ALA A 219 -29.34 1.35 -9.03
CA ALA A 219 -29.30 0.39 -10.13
C ALA A 219 -30.18 -0.85 -9.85
N THR A 220 -30.82 -1.42 -10.87
CA THR A 220 -31.63 -2.64 -10.73
C THR A 220 -30.77 -3.85 -10.40
N THR A 221 -29.64 -4.00 -11.10
CA THR A 221 -28.66 -5.08 -10.85
C THR A 221 -27.46 -4.49 -10.11
N LYS A 222 -27.17 -5.01 -8.93
CA LYS A 222 -26.12 -4.52 -8.04
C LYS A 222 -24.77 -5.13 -8.44
N THR A 223 -24.24 -4.67 -9.57
CA THR A 223 -22.89 -5.03 -10.06
C THR A 223 -22.07 -3.79 -10.19
N TRP A 224 -20.75 -3.93 -10.10
CA TRP A 224 -19.82 -2.81 -10.24
C TRP A 224 -20.10 -1.98 -11.52
N ALA A 225 -20.31 -2.64 -12.66
CA ALA A 225 -20.61 -1.98 -13.92
C ALA A 225 -21.79 -0.99 -13.86
N ASN A 226 -22.78 -1.26 -13.01
CA ASN A 226 -24.00 -0.47 -12.90
C ASN A 226 -23.98 0.54 -11.74
N THR A 227 -23.20 0.27 -10.69
CA THR A 227 -23.24 1.05 -9.43
C THR A 227 -22.01 1.93 -9.22
N TRP A 228 -20.92 1.76 -9.96
CA TRP A 228 -19.63 2.37 -9.69
C TRP A 228 -19.66 3.91 -9.55
N GLN A 229 -20.47 4.62 -10.35
CA GLN A 229 -20.60 6.07 -10.27
C GLN A 229 -21.23 6.50 -8.95
N GLU A 230 -22.35 5.86 -8.56
CA GLU A 230 -23.02 6.14 -7.28
C GLU A 230 -22.10 5.80 -6.09
N VAL A 231 -21.38 4.69 -6.19
CA VAL A 231 -20.43 4.22 -5.17
C VAL A 231 -19.29 5.20 -4.98
N LEU A 232 -18.68 5.68 -6.08
CA LEU A 232 -17.59 6.64 -6.01
C LEU A 232 -18.06 7.99 -5.49
N ASN A 233 -19.20 8.49 -5.93
CA ASN A 233 -19.77 9.74 -5.43
C ASN A 233 -20.05 9.64 -3.92
N TYR A 234 -20.59 8.52 -3.48
CA TYR A 234 -20.81 8.25 -2.06
C TYR A 234 -19.49 8.23 -1.29
N ALA A 235 -18.52 7.44 -1.76
CA ALA A 235 -17.23 7.30 -1.11
C ALA A 235 -16.49 8.64 -0.97
N MET A 236 -16.37 9.40 -2.07
CA MET A 236 -15.69 10.70 -2.07
C MET A 236 -16.39 11.71 -1.16
N THR A 237 -17.73 11.76 -1.19
CA THR A 237 -18.50 12.67 -0.33
C THR A 237 -18.29 12.36 1.13
N TYR A 238 -18.36 11.08 1.52
CA TYR A 238 -18.21 10.70 2.92
C TYR A 238 -16.76 10.78 3.40
N MET A 239 -15.78 10.49 2.58
CA MET A 239 -14.39 10.72 2.92
C MET A 239 -14.10 12.21 3.14
N ALA A 240 -14.62 13.09 2.30
CA ALA A 240 -14.47 14.54 2.46
C ALA A 240 -15.13 15.05 3.76
N ILE A 241 -16.35 14.60 4.07
CA ILE A 241 -17.10 15.06 5.24
C ILE A 241 -16.56 14.47 6.54
N LEU A 242 -16.29 13.17 6.58
CA LEU A 242 -15.93 12.47 7.80
C LEU A 242 -14.45 12.56 8.14
N GLN A 243 -13.61 12.53 7.11
CA GLN A 243 -12.16 12.41 7.25
C GLN A 243 -11.42 13.70 6.89
N ASP A 244 -12.17 14.69 6.39
CA ASP A 244 -11.61 15.96 5.93
C ASP A 244 -10.54 15.79 4.83
N ARG A 245 -10.71 14.72 4.02
CA ARG A 245 -9.79 14.35 2.95
C ARG A 245 -10.53 13.80 1.73
N VAL A 246 -10.08 14.23 0.58
CA VAL A 246 -10.47 13.65 -0.71
C VAL A 246 -9.36 12.68 -1.12
N PRO A 247 -9.66 11.47 -1.58
CA PRO A 247 -8.65 10.55 -2.06
C PRO A 247 -7.95 11.13 -3.30
N ASP A 248 -6.65 10.86 -3.42
CA ASP A 248 -5.83 11.33 -4.54
C ASP A 248 -5.95 10.41 -5.75
N ILE A 249 -6.06 9.10 -5.50
CA ILE A 249 -6.12 8.08 -6.54
C ILE A 249 -7.01 6.91 -6.12
N LEU A 250 -7.69 6.33 -7.11
CA LEU A 250 -8.37 5.05 -7.00
C LEU A 250 -7.63 4.00 -7.80
N VAL A 251 -7.17 2.94 -7.14
CA VAL A 251 -6.53 1.80 -7.79
C VAL A 251 -7.53 0.64 -7.84
N LEU A 252 -7.89 0.22 -9.04
CA LEU A 252 -8.87 -0.83 -9.30
C LEU A 252 -8.20 -2.10 -9.82
N SER A 253 -8.85 -3.24 -9.59
CA SER A 253 -8.51 -4.45 -10.33
C SER A 253 -8.74 -4.24 -11.85
N PRO A 254 -7.99 -4.93 -12.72
CA PRO A 254 -8.17 -4.81 -14.17
C PRO A 254 -9.59 -5.11 -14.64
N ALA A 255 -10.26 -6.08 -14.00
CA ALA A 255 -11.63 -6.44 -14.30
C ALA A 255 -12.62 -5.31 -13.97
N MET A 256 -12.47 -4.67 -12.82
CA MET A 256 -13.32 -3.54 -12.41
C MET A 256 -13.13 -2.32 -13.32
N LEU A 257 -11.88 -2.01 -13.70
CA LEU A 257 -11.63 -0.91 -14.63
C LEU A 257 -12.24 -1.18 -16.01
N TYR A 258 -12.13 -2.42 -16.51
CA TYR A 258 -12.77 -2.82 -17.77
C TYR A 258 -14.29 -2.63 -17.72
N GLN A 259 -14.93 -3.11 -16.66
CA GLN A 259 -16.38 -2.97 -16.47
C GLN A 259 -16.81 -1.49 -16.39
N ALA A 260 -16.07 -0.65 -15.68
CA ALA A 260 -16.34 0.78 -15.62
C ALA A 260 -16.25 1.43 -17.00
N LYS A 261 -15.19 1.14 -17.77
CA LYS A 261 -15.02 1.65 -19.14
C LYS A 261 -16.13 1.17 -20.07
N ALA A 262 -16.48 -0.10 -20.05
CA ALA A 262 -17.55 -0.67 -20.86
C ALA A 262 -18.92 0.00 -20.59
N SER A 263 -19.17 0.35 -19.33
CA SER A 263 -20.40 1.08 -18.96
C SER A 263 -20.44 2.52 -19.45
N LEU A 264 -19.26 3.15 -19.65
CA LEU A 264 -19.15 4.52 -20.18
C LEU A 264 -19.26 4.59 -21.69
N GLU A 265 -18.77 3.59 -22.43
CA GLU A 265 -18.84 3.54 -23.88
C GLU A 265 -20.28 3.68 -24.41
N SER A 266 -21.26 3.25 -23.62
CA SER A 266 -22.68 3.39 -23.97
C SER A 266 -23.27 4.78 -23.69
N LYS A 267 -22.59 5.66 -22.93
CA LYS A 267 -23.18 6.88 -22.37
C LYS A 267 -22.39 8.16 -22.56
N GLN A 268 -21.07 8.15 -22.63
CA GLN A 268 -20.24 9.36 -22.69
C GLN A 268 -18.90 9.17 -23.40
N ARG A 269 -18.41 10.27 -23.97
CA ARG A 269 -17.05 10.39 -24.52
C ARG A 269 -16.07 10.43 -23.35
N LEU A 270 -15.18 9.45 -23.27
CA LEU A 270 -14.12 9.38 -22.27
C LEU A 270 -13.15 10.56 -22.43
N GLU A 271 -13.04 11.38 -21.43
CA GLU A 271 -11.97 12.38 -21.32
C GLU A 271 -10.73 11.73 -20.70
N ILE A 272 -9.71 11.53 -21.51
CA ILE A 272 -8.41 11.06 -21.02
C ILE A 272 -7.65 12.28 -20.54
N THR A 273 -7.47 12.41 -19.24
CA THR A 273 -6.69 13.50 -18.66
C THR A 273 -5.20 13.30 -18.96
N GLN A 274 -4.64 14.12 -19.87
CA GLN A 274 -3.24 14.01 -20.29
C GLN A 274 -2.22 14.52 -19.25
N ASN A 275 -2.66 15.18 -18.20
CA ASN A 275 -1.79 15.90 -17.25
C ASN A 275 -1.61 15.23 -15.89
N SER A 276 -2.12 14.02 -15.67
CA SER A 276 -1.95 13.33 -14.40
C SER A 276 -0.51 12.83 -14.19
N GLU A 277 -0.07 12.70 -12.93
CA GLU A 277 1.27 12.19 -12.61
C GLU A 277 1.46 10.75 -13.07
N ALA A 278 0.43 9.90 -12.94
CA ALA A 278 0.51 8.53 -13.41
C ALA A 278 0.63 8.44 -14.94
N VAL A 279 -0.01 9.34 -15.70
CA VAL A 279 0.16 9.42 -17.17
C VAL A 279 1.58 9.84 -17.53
N LYS A 280 2.17 10.79 -16.79
CA LYS A 280 3.57 11.19 -16.99
C LYS A 280 4.55 10.04 -16.72
N LEU A 281 4.18 9.12 -15.83
CA LEU A 281 4.92 7.89 -15.54
C LEU A 281 4.62 6.74 -16.52
N GLY A 282 3.77 6.98 -17.54
CA GLY A 282 3.45 6.01 -18.58
C GLY A 282 2.26 5.09 -18.32
N HIS A 283 1.52 5.32 -17.23
CA HIS A 283 0.33 4.54 -16.89
C HIS A 283 -0.93 5.13 -17.55
N LYS A 284 -1.84 4.23 -17.99
CA LYS A 284 -3.13 4.64 -18.54
C LYS A 284 -4.14 4.82 -17.41
N THR A 285 -4.63 6.03 -17.22
CA THR A 285 -5.61 6.38 -16.21
C THR A 285 -6.90 6.88 -16.80
N LEU A 286 -7.97 6.79 -16.01
CA LEU A 286 -9.26 7.41 -16.26
C LEU A 286 -9.46 8.48 -15.18
N SER A 287 -10.03 9.62 -15.50
CA SER A 287 -10.40 10.62 -14.49
C SER A 287 -11.92 10.66 -14.32
N TYR A 288 -12.38 10.71 -13.08
CA TYR A 288 -13.78 10.85 -12.71
C TYR A 288 -13.91 11.87 -11.56
N GLU A 289 -14.59 12.98 -11.83
CA GLU A 289 -14.77 14.08 -10.85
C GLU A 289 -13.46 14.55 -10.16
N GLY A 290 -12.37 14.56 -10.90
CA GLY A 290 -11.06 14.95 -10.36
C GLY A 290 -10.27 13.84 -9.68
N LEU A 291 -10.89 12.67 -9.45
CA LEU A 291 -10.22 11.49 -8.94
C LEU A 291 -9.53 10.75 -10.10
N GLU A 292 -8.26 10.48 -9.94
CA GLU A 292 -7.50 9.66 -10.89
C GLU A 292 -7.77 8.17 -10.63
N ILE A 293 -8.16 7.43 -11.67
CA ILE A 293 -8.45 6.00 -11.58
C ILE A 293 -7.38 5.24 -12.37
N ALA A 294 -6.61 4.44 -11.69
CA ALA A 294 -5.58 3.58 -12.27
C ALA A 294 -5.94 2.11 -12.08
N THR A 295 -5.22 1.24 -12.77
CA THR A 295 -5.31 -0.20 -12.56
C THR A 295 -3.93 -0.77 -12.29
N GLU A 296 -3.89 -1.77 -11.43
CA GLU A 296 -2.66 -2.50 -11.13
C GLU A 296 -2.91 -4.00 -11.05
N TYR A 297 -1.92 -4.76 -11.46
CA TYR A 297 -1.97 -6.22 -11.54
C TYR A 297 -2.12 -6.89 -10.17
N GLY A 298 -1.64 -6.32 -9.10
CA GLY A 298 -1.68 -6.94 -7.77
C GLY A 298 -2.95 -6.71 -6.97
N VAL A 299 -3.89 -5.92 -7.49
CA VAL A 299 -5.15 -5.64 -6.81
C VAL A 299 -6.05 -6.89 -6.87
N PRO A 300 -6.58 -7.37 -5.72
CA PRO A 300 -7.50 -8.49 -5.71
C PRO A 300 -8.73 -8.23 -6.58
N ASP A 301 -9.26 -9.29 -7.21
CA ASP A 301 -10.48 -9.19 -8.02
C ASP A 301 -11.64 -8.66 -7.17
N ALA A 302 -12.49 -7.86 -7.80
CA ALA A 302 -13.64 -7.22 -7.16
C ALA A 302 -13.32 -6.23 -6.02
N GLU A 303 -12.08 -5.77 -5.93
CA GLU A 303 -11.65 -4.76 -4.97
C GLU A 303 -11.08 -3.51 -5.65
N GLY A 304 -11.26 -2.37 -5.01
CA GLY A 304 -10.65 -1.09 -5.38
C GLY A 304 -10.26 -0.32 -4.15
N PHE A 305 -9.13 0.38 -4.21
CA PHE A 305 -8.56 1.13 -3.09
C PHE A 305 -8.49 2.61 -3.40
N LEU A 306 -9.18 3.40 -2.58
CA LEU A 306 -9.12 4.85 -2.57
C LEU A 306 -7.95 5.27 -1.67
N LEU A 307 -6.94 5.87 -2.23
CA LEU A 307 -5.70 6.16 -1.53
C LEU A 307 -5.45 7.65 -1.42
N SER A 308 -4.93 8.06 -0.26
CA SER A 308 -4.36 9.38 -0.02
C SER A 308 -2.87 9.22 0.24
N TRP A 309 -2.06 9.96 -0.49
CA TRP A 309 -0.59 9.84 -0.41
C TRP A 309 -0.04 10.28 0.95
N ASP A 310 -0.70 11.21 1.61
CA ASP A 310 -0.27 11.73 2.91
C ASP A 310 -0.34 10.71 4.05
N ALA A 311 -1.04 9.59 3.84
CA ALA A 311 -1.19 8.54 4.84
C ALA A 311 -0.26 7.33 4.59
N LEU A 312 0.50 7.34 3.51
CA LEU A 312 1.26 6.18 3.05
C LEU A 312 2.76 6.43 3.13
N GLU A 313 3.47 5.49 3.69
CA GLU A 313 4.93 5.49 3.73
C GLU A 313 5.46 4.06 3.60
N LEU A 314 6.37 3.81 2.67
CA LEU A 314 7.11 2.55 2.59
C LEU A 314 8.45 2.72 3.30
N LYS A 315 8.59 2.10 4.47
CA LYS A 315 9.82 2.17 5.26
C LYS A 315 10.72 0.99 4.97
N SER A 316 12.00 1.26 4.76
CA SER A 316 13.06 0.26 4.71
C SER A 316 14.05 0.51 5.83
N MET A 317 14.42 -0.56 6.55
CA MET A 317 15.41 -0.50 7.62
C MET A 317 16.83 -0.26 7.07
N GLN A 318 17.05 -0.67 5.84
CA GLN A 318 18.34 -0.58 5.16
C GLN A 318 18.49 0.79 4.47
N GLY A 319 19.74 1.19 4.18
CA GLY A 319 20.00 2.44 3.44
C GLY A 319 19.50 2.43 1.99
N GLN A 320 18.95 1.31 1.55
CA GLN A 320 18.33 1.06 0.23
C GLN A 320 17.20 0.06 0.38
N LEU A 321 16.34 -0.07 -0.63
CA LEU A 321 15.18 -0.94 -0.54
C LEU A 321 15.57 -2.43 -0.47
N VAL A 322 16.60 -2.81 -1.20
CA VAL A 322 17.14 -4.17 -1.27
C VAL A 322 18.64 -4.12 -1.16
N GLU A 323 19.21 -4.92 -0.29
CA GLU A 323 20.65 -5.15 -0.20
C GLU A 323 21.00 -6.49 -0.83
N THR A 324 22.22 -6.56 -1.36
CA THR A 324 22.75 -7.78 -1.95
C THR A 324 23.98 -8.24 -1.24
N ALA A 325 24.05 -9.54 -1.06
CA ALA A 325 25.23 -10.25 -0.61
C ALA A 325 25.65 -11.27 -1.67
N THR A 326 26.94 -11.44 -1.85
CA THR A 326 27.49 -12.49 -2.73
C THR A 326 28.47 -13.34 -1.92
N ASP A 327 28.35 -14.63 -2.10
CA ASP A 327 29.24 -15.61 -1.50
C ASP A 327 29.60 -16.71 -2.51
N ASN A 328 30.68 -17.43 -2.26
CA ASN A 328 31.10 -18.55 -3.07
C ASN A 328 31.00 -19.84 -2.26
N ASP A 329 30.09 -20.71 -2.66
CA ASP A 329 29.99 -22.04 -2.07
C ASP A 329 30.98 -22.99 -2.72
N ILE A 330 32.02 -23.32 -1.95
CA ILE A 330 33.07 -24.23 -2.38
C ILE A 330 32.55 -25.66 -2.53
N THR A 331 31.50 -26.03 -1.79
CA THR A 331 30.93 -27.37 -1.77
C THR A 331 30.21 -27.69 -3.06
N THR A 332 29.48 -26.74 -3.59
CA THR A 332 28.70 -26.86 -4.83
C THR A 332 29.41 -26.24 -6.04
N SER A 333 30.54 -25.55 -5.82
CA SER A 333 31.25 -24.79 -6.85
C SER A 333 30.34 -23.77 -7.57
N THR A 334 29.53 -23.08 -6.80
CA THR A 334 28.57 -22.07 -7.28
C THR A 334 28.84 -20.72 -6.63
N ASP A 335 28.61 -19.64 -7.36
CA ASP A 335 28.55 -18.32 -6.78
C ASP A 335 27.09 -18.01 -6.41
N LEU A 336 26.86 -17.67 -5.16
CA LEU A 336 25.55 -17.36 -4.62
C LEU A 336 25.34 -15.84 -4.60
N ILE A 337 24.20 -15.40 -5.07
CA ILE A 337 23.76 -14.01 -5.01
C ILE A 337 22.49 -14.01 -4.17
N ALA A 338 22.49 -13.30 -3.04
CA ALA A 338 21.33 -13.12 -2.20
C ALA A 338 20.89 -11.66 -2.26
N MET A 339 19.58 -11.45 -2.31
CA MET A 339 18.93 -10.15 -2.15
C MET A 339 18.08 -10.19 -0.90
N ASP A 340 18.32 -9.25 0.02
CA ASP A 340 17.59 -9.12 1.26
C ASP A 340 16.89 -7.76 1.32
N ALA A 341 15.63 -7.76 1.74
CA ALA A 341 14.85 -6.55 1.98
C ALA A 341 14.18 -6.61 3.35
N TYR A 342 14.39 -5.58 4.17
CA TYR A 342 13.74 -5.39 5.46
C TYR A 342 12.87 -4.15 5.37
N LEU A 343 11.57 -4.35 5.16
CA LEU A 343 10.66 -3.25 4.88
C LEU A 343 9.26 -3.51 5.44
N ASN A 344 8.46 -2.45 5.53
CA ASN A 344 7.01 -2.57 5.73
C ASN A 344 6.29 -1.35 5.14
N LEU A 345 5.03 -1.53 4.72
CA LEU A 345 4.15 -0.45 4.35
C LEU A 345 3.50 0.10 5.63
N VAL A 346 3.70 1.37 5.88
CA VAL A 346 3.11 2.08 7.01
C VAL A 346 1.95 2.90 6.50
N ILE A 347 0.78 2.65 7.07
CA ILE A 347 -0.42 3.44 6.87
C ILE A 347 -0.57 4.27 8.15
N GLU A 348 -0.10 5.51 8.11
CA GLU A 348 -0.07 6.36 9.30
C GLU A 348 -1.47 6.71 9.80
N ALA A 349 -2.41 6.89 8.89
CA ALA A 349 -3.79 7.22 9.18
C ALA A 349 -4.73 6.39 8.28
N PRO A 350 -5.15 5.19 8.68
CA PRO A 350 -6.09 4.37 7.92
C PRO A 350 -7.39 5.09 7.54
N SER A 351 -7.82 6.05 8.34
CA SER A 351 -9.01 6.88 8.06
C SER A 351 -8.93 7.67 6.76
N PHE A 352 -7.73 7.94 6.23
CA PHE A 352 -7.56 8.66 4.95
C PHE A 352 -7.67 7.73 3.74
N LEU A 353 -7.88 6.46 3.99
CA LEU A 353 -8.03 5.44 2.97
C LEU A 353 -9.49 4.97 2.88
N GLY A 354 -9.84 4.47 1.72
CA GLY A 354 -11.13 3.82 1.49
C GLY A 354 -10.96 2.57 0.64
N LYS A 355 -11.93 1.69 0.75
CA LYS A 355 -12.03 0.47 -0.06
C LYS A 355 -13.41 0.36 -0.67
N VAL A 356 -13.45 -0.07 -1.90
CA VAL A 356 -14.68 -0.47 -2.60
C VAL A 356 -14.60 -1.95 -2.86
N ALA A 357 -15.55 -2.73 -2.35
CA ALA A 357 -15.54 -4.17 -2.48
C ALA A 357 -16.96 -4.74 -2.55
N ALA A 358 -17.09 -6.00 -2.98
CA ALA A 358 -18.26 -6.80 -2.71
C ALA A 358 -18.15 -7.37 -1.29
N ILE A 359 -19.04 -6.98 -0.41
CA ILE A 359 -19.10 -7.52 0.94
C ILE A 359 -20.11 -8.66 0.94
N THR A 360 -19.60 -9.88 1.02
CA THR A 360 -20.45 -11.06 1.15
C THR A 360 -20.91 -11.14 2.61
N THR A 361 -22.19 -10.91 2.86
CA THR A 361 -22.82 -11.12 4.17
C THR A 361 -23.02 -12.60 4.45
#